data_598c51fc6f54886ba7db2b47f50692ea
#
_entry.id   598c51fc6f54886ba7db2b47f50692ea
#
_cell.length_a   1.000
_cell.length_b   1.000
_cell.length_c   1.000
_cell.angle_alpha   90.00
_cell.angle_beta   90.00
_cell.angle_gamma   90.00
#
_symmetry.space_group_name_H-M   'P 1'
#
loop_
_entity.id
_entity.type
_entity.pdbx_description
1 polymer ?
#
loop_
_entity_poly.entity_id
_entity_poly.type
_entity_poly.pdbx_seq_one_letter_code
_entity_poly.pdbx_strand_id
1 'polypeptide(L)'
;MSTAVTAPPPPRIGRLSIAALGVLALALGTLQSVVEPAIPLLQGELGVTPGEGALIGNTLLITGAVLTPVAGKLGDRYGGKRVLIRLMAVVAAGGLLASVAPNLPVLLLGQVLQGAMVGALPLSFILVRKHLSAAESQVAIGVVIALFTGGGMVGTLIAGPIAELLSWHWMFALPTVVITATALAVARLMPHDPPAESDSGIDWPGVLLLSGTLLTFMLGLVTVTNGSLPPLAVGAVAVAVAALGAGWVAVERRAVSPMVDLRMLAKPAMWHACVLTFVITVTAGMVIFLLPQLFAISGDGYGFGASTTDIGLFLLPGAVAGALSDSVGGIAARRFGPRAVVVVGAVVTAATLTALAAQHTAPWQLVLAKVLTAFAAGVGTTALLAGTATAVETKDIGIATSLLVVTRVIGVALGAQLGGAILGAGGDPVTGLPAESAFVTGFAVAGLVAALSLLVVRVTKLHVTKKGAGA
;
A
#
# COMPACT_ATOMS: atom_id res chain seq x y z
N MET A 1 54.42 2.31 -5.80
CA MET A 1 53.54 2.05 -4.63
C MET A 1 52.60 3.25 -4.50
N SER A 2 51.40 3.12 -5.06
CA SER A 2 50.34 4.14 -4.91
C SER A 2 49.70 3.91 -3.55
N THR A 3 49.89 4.83 -2.60
CA THR A 3 49.17 4.87 -1.34
C THR A 3 47.73 5.17 -1.64
N ALA A 4 46.86 4.16 -1.63
CA ALA A 4 45.43 4.35 -1.64
C ALA A 4 45.07 5.19 -0.40
N VAL A 5 44.74 6.45 -0.62
CA VAL A 5 44.18 7.33 0.41
C VAL A 5 42.83 6.75 0.76
N THR A 6 42.77 5.98 1.85
CA THR A 6 41.51 5.50 2.40
C THR A 6 40.68 6.69 2.83
N ALA A 7 39.56 6.91 2.16
CA ALA A 7 38.61 7.96 2.54
C ALA A 7 38.23 7.78 4.02
N PRO A 8 38.15 8.84 4.82
CA PRO A 8 37.77 8.77 6.21
C PRO A 8 36.38 8.08 6.34
N PRO A 9 36.18 7.23 7.35
CA PRO A 9 34.91 6.57 7.55
C PRO A 9 33.81 7.60 7.69
N PRO A 10 32.61 7.35 7.11
CA PRO A 10 31.51 8.31 7.17
C PRO A 10 31.14 8.63 8.63
N PRO A 11 30.77 9.88 8.93
CA PRO A 11 30.43 10.29 10.27
C PRO A 11 29.26 9.45 10.80
N ARG A 12 29.39 8.87 11.99
CA ARG A 12 28.35 8.06 12.64
C ARG A 12 27.16 8.94 12.99
N ILE A 13 25.95 8.42 12.75
CA ILE A 13 24.71 9.04 13.20
C ILE A 13 24.44 8.73 14.66
N GLY A 14 23.98 9.74 15.42
CA GLY A 14 23.63 9.59 16.83
C GLY A 14 22.23 9.03 17.04
N ARG A 15 21.92 8.67 18.30
CA ARG A 15 20.59 8.20 18.70
C ARG A 15 19.46 9.16 18.35
N LEU A 16 19.71 10.46 18.42
CA LEU A 16 18.73 11.50 18.06
C LEU A 16 18.37 11.47 16.57
N SER A 17 19.32 11.19 15.67
CA SER A 17 19.06 11.02 14.25
C SER A 17 18.18 9.81 13.96
N ILE A 18 18.42 8.69 14.66
CA ILE A 18 17.59 7.49 14.54
C ILE A 18 16.18 7.75 15.09
N ALA A 19 16.08 8.43 16.23
CA ALA A 19 14.80 8.83 16.81
C ALA A 19 14.01 9.75 15.86
N ALA A 20 14.67 10.72 15.23
CA ALA A 20 14.02 11.61 14.24
C ALA A 20 13.48 10.83 13.03
N LEU A 21 14.27 9.87 12.48
CA LEU A 21 13.79 8.99 11.41
C LEU A 21 12.63 8.09 11.87
N GLY A 22 12.67 7.63 13.12
CA GLY A 22 11.60 6.81 13.70
C GLY A 22 10.30 7.61 13.89
N VAL A 23 10.36 8.83 14.41
CA VAL A 23 9.18 9.71 14.56
C VAL A 23 8.65 10.12 13.18
N LEU A 24 9.52 10.37 12.22
CA LEU A 24 9.11 10.59 10.83
C LEU A 24 8.34 9.38 10.29
N ALA A 25 8.86 8.17 10.47
CA ALA A 25 8.22 6.95 10.04
C ALA A 25 6.85 6.74 10.71
N LEU A 26 6.74 7.02 12.02
CA LEU A 26 5.48 6.98 12.75
C LEU A 26 4.46 7.96 12.16
N ALA A 27 4.86 9.21 11.91
CA ALA A 27 3.98 10.22 11.32
C ALA A 27 3.52 9.86 9.90
N LEU A 28 4.41 9.25 9.09
CA LEU A 28 4.07 8.75 7.75
C LEU A 28 3.10 7.58 7.82
N GLY A 29 3.29 6.64 8.75
CA GLY A 29 2.35 5.54 8.99
C GLY A 29 0.98 6.05 9.44
N THR A 30 0.94 7.04 10.32
CA THR A 30 -0.29 7.71 10.75
C THR A 30 -1.02 8.33 9.56
N LEU A 31 -0.33 9.11 8.73
CA LEU A 31 -0.90 9.76 7.56
C LEU A 31 -1.47 8.74 6.56
N GLN A 32 -0.82 7.61 6.38
CA GLN A 32 -1.29 6.55 5.49
C GLN A 32 -2.58 5.89 5.95
N SER A 33 -2.75 5.70 7.26
CA SER A 33 -3.84 4.88 7.81
C SER A 33 -5.02 5.68 8.36
N VAL A 34 -4.87 7.00 8.52
CA VAL A 34 -5.93 7.86 9.06
C VAL A 34 -7.18 7.90 8.17
N VAL A 35 -7.02 7.66 6.88
CA VAL A 35 -8.11 7.73 5.89
C VAL A 35 -9.05 6.53 5.97
N GLU A 36 -8.53 5.31 6.25
CA GLU A 36 -9.32 4.06 6.17
C GLU A 36 -10.61 4.11 7.00
N PRO A 37 -10.60 4.41 8.31
CA PRO A 37 -11.83 4.47 9.11
C PRO A 37 -12.71 5.66 8.79
N ALA A 38 -12.16 6.71 8.17
CA ALA A 38 -12.85 7.95 7.87
C ALA A 38 -13.42 8.03 6.44
N ILE A 39 -13.24 7.01 5.61
CA ILE A 39 -13.76 7.01 4.23
C ILE A 39 -15.27 7.32 4.18
N PRO A 40 -16.14 6.69 5.00
CA PRO A 40 -17.58 7.01 4.97
C PRO A 40 -17.88 8.46 5.35
N LEU A 41 -17.17 8.99 6.36
CA LEU A 41 -17.30 10.40 6.76
C LEU A 41 -16.90 11.34 5.62
N LEU A 42 -15.73 11.10 5.01
CA LEU A 42 -15.23 11.90 3.88
C LEU A 42 -16.18 11.87 2.67
N GLN A 43 -16.82 10.73 2.43
CA GLN A 43 -17.84 10.61 1.39
C GLN A 43 -19.05 11.49 1.69
N GLY A 44 -19.55 11.47 2.91
CA GLY A 44 -20.67 12.33 3.35
C GLY A 44 -20.33 13.82 3.28
N GLU A 45 -19.18 14.21 3.81
CA GLU A 45 -18.72 15.61 3.84
C GLU A 45 -18.45 16.19 2.43
N LEU A 46 -17.94 15.38 1.51
CA LEU A 46 -17.61 15.79 0.15
C LEU A 46 -18.77 15.55 -0.84
N GLY A 47 -19.84 14.86 -0.42
CA GLY A 47 -20.99 14.54 -1.27
C GLY A 47 -20.62 13.62 -2.45
N VAL A 48 -19.72 12.63 -2.23
CA VAL A 48 -19.19 11.78 -3.29
C VAL A 48 -19.66 10.33 -3.17
N THR A 49 -19.69 9.64 -4.30
CA THR A 49 -20.11 8.24 -4.40
C THR A 49 -19.08 7.29 -3.74
N PRO A 50 -19.47 6.03 -3.40
CA PRO A 50 -18.53 5.04 -2.88
C PRO A 50 -17.34 4.80 -3.81
N GLY A 51 -17.54 4.77 -5.13
CA GLY A 51 -16.49 4.63 -6.12
C GLY A 51 -15.48 5.78 -6.08
N GLU A 52 -15.95 7.02 -5.95
CA GLU A 52 -15.11 8.21 -5.79
C GLU A 52 -14.41 8.24 -4.43
N GLY A 53 -15.08 7.80 -3.35
CA GLY A 53 -14.51 7.67 -2.03
C GLY A 53 -13.32 6.70 -1.99
N ALA A 54 -13.36 5.62 -2.77
CA ALA A 54 -12.24 4.70 -2.90
C ALA A 54 -10.98 5.35 -3.51
N LEU A 55 -11.13 6.41 -4.32
CA LEU A 55 -9.99 7.14 -4.87
C LEU A 55 -9.18 7.85 -3.78
N ILE A 56 -9.81 8.27 -2.68
CA ILE A 56 -9.14 9.04 -1.61
C ILE A 56 -7.93 8.27 -1.05
N GLY A 57 -8.10 7.02 -0.62
CA GLY A 57 -6.99 6.21 -0.15
C GLY A 57 -6.10 5.66 -1.26
N ASN A 58 -6.68 5.31 -2.40
CA ASN A 58 -5.97 4.68 -3.52
C ASN A 58 -5.00 5.62 -4.23
N THR A 59 -5.31 6.89 -4.36
CA THR A 59 -4.48 7.88 -5.06
C THR A 59 -3.10 8.00 -4.39
N LEU A 60 -3.04 8.06 -3.06
CA LEU A 60 -1.78 8.06 -2.32
C LEU A 60 -0.97 6.78 -2.58
N LEU A 61 -1.62 5.62 -2.50
CA LEU A 61 -0.97 4.31 -2.66
C LEU A 61 -0.38 4.15 -4.05
N ILE A 62 -1.16 4.47 -5.11
CA ILE A 62 -0.70 4.33 -6.50
C ILE A 62 0.46 5.27 -6.79
N THR A 63 0.32 6.54 -6.41
CA THR A 63 1.40 7.51 -6.58
C THR A 63 2.66 7.05 -5.84
N GLY A 64 2.50 6.51 -4.64
CA GLY A 64 3.59 5.92 -3.86
C GLY A 64 4.25 4.74 -4.56
N ALA A 65 3.46 3.81 -5.12
CA ALA A 65 4.00 2.66 -5.85
C ALA A 65 4.87 3.07 -7.03
N VAL A 66 4.43 4.07 -7.77
CA VAL A 66 5.17 4.61 -8.94
C VAL A 66 6.41 5.38 -8.51
N LEU A 67 6.31 6.20 -7.47
CA LEU A 67 7.41 7.06 -7.02
C LEU A 67 8.48 6.33 -6.22
N THR A 68 8.20 5.17 -5.62
CA THR A 68 9.16 4.44 -4.78
C THR A 68 10.47 4.08 -5.51
N PRO A 69 10.46 3.47 -6.70
CA PRO A 69 11.69 3.19 -7.45
C PRO A 69 12.41 4.47 -7.89
N VAL A 70 11.66 5.52 -8.22
CA VAL A 70 12.21 6.83 -8.58
C VAL A 70 12.95 7.46 -7.40
N ALA A 71 12.35 7.41 -6.20
CA ALA A 71 12.95 7.93 -4.98
C ALA A 71 14.29 7.25 -4.65
N GLY A 72 14.39 5.93 -4.84
CA GLY A 72 15.64 5.18 -4.67
C GLY A 72 16.73 5.69 -5.62
N LYS A 73 16.46 5.74 -6.92
CA LYS A 73 17.40 6.24 -7.93
C LYS A 73 17.80 7.72 -7.71
N LEU A 74 16.84 8.56 -7.33
CA LEU A 74 17.13 9.94 -6.96
C LEU A 74 18.06 10.01 -5.74
N GLY A 75 17.83 9.15 -4.74
CA GLY A 75 18.67 9.04 -3.54
C GLY A 75 20.11 8.67 -3.87
N ASP A 76 20.32 7.73 -4.77
CA ASP A 76 21.64 7.34 -5.25
C ASP A 76 22.32 8.48 -6.01
N ARG A 77 21.60 9.17 -6.89
CA ARG A 77 22.14 10.22 -7.75
C ARG A 77 22.41 11.54 -7.03
N TYR A 78 21.54 11.95 -6.10
CA TYR A 78 21.61 13.29 -5.47
C TYR A 78 21.92 13.26 -3.97
N GLY A 79 22.08 12.07 -3.39
CA GLY A 79 22.25 11.83 -1.96
C GLY A 79 20.94 11.64 -1.24
N GLY A 80 20.86 10.56 -0.44
CA GLY A 80 19.63 10.11 0.23
C GLY A 80 19.02 11.18 1.14
N LYS A 81 19.84 11.92 1.91
CA LYS A 81 19.38 13.00 2.80
C LYS A 81 18.66 14.12 2.04
N ARG A 82 19.28 14.61 0.96
CA ARG A 82 18.71 15.72 0.16
C ARG A 82 17.39 15.32 -0.47
N VAL A 83 17.33 14.10 -1.02
CA VAL A 83 16.13 13.58 -1.65
C VAL A 83 15.03 13.35 -0.62
N LEU A 84 15.34 12.76 0.54
CA LEU A 84 14.38 12.57 1.62
C LEU A 84 13.74 13.90 2.06
N ILE A 85 14.55 14.94 2.30
CA ILE A 85 14.02 16.24 2.71
C ILE A 85 13.13 16.85 1.64
N ARG A 86 13.51 16.76 0.35
CA ARG A 86 12.70 17.29 -0.76
C ARG A 86 11.38 16.53 -0.90
N LEU A 87 11.39 15.19 -0.76
CA LEU A 87 10.18 14.40 -0.76
C LEU A 87 9.27 14.77 0.41
N MET A 88 9.83 14.99 1.61
CA MET A 88 9.04 15.43 2.77
C MET A 88 8.46 16.83 2.58
N ALA A 89 9.14 17.72 1.89
CA ALA A 89 8.58 19.03 1.52
C ALA A 89 7.37 18.88 0.56
N VAL A 90 7.47 17.97 -0.42
CA VAL A 90 6.34 17.64 -1.31
C VAL A 90 5.18 17.02 -0.53
N VAL A 91 5.45 16.07 0.37
CA VAL A 91 4.44 15.46 1.25
C VAL A 91 3.76 16.51 2.14
N ALA A 92 4.54 17.41 2.71
CA ALA A 92 4.01 18.51 3.53
C ALA A 92 3.12 19.47 2.73
N ALA A 93 3.53 19.83 1.51
CA ALA A 93 2.70 20.63 0.61
C ALA A 93 1.39 19.91 0.25
N GLY A 94 1.46 18.60 -0.03
CA GLY A 94 0.29 17.76 -0.26
C GLY A 94 -0.63 17.67 0.95
N GLY A 95 -0.06 17.52 2.14
CA GLY A 95 -0.81 17.48 3.38
C GLY A 95 -1.49 18.81 3.73
N LEU A 96 -0.83 19.94 3.50
CA LEU A 96 -1.44 21.27 3.62
C LEU A 96 -2.58 21.45 2.62
N LEU A 97 -2.38 21.02 1.35
CA LEU A 97 -3.42 21.09 0.34
C LEU A 97 -4.63 20.23 0.71
N ALA A 98 -4.41 19.01 1.19
CA ALA A 98 -5.46 18.11 1.66
C ALA A 98 -6.20 18.68 2.90
N SER A 99 -5.46 19.35 3.80
CA SER A 99 -6.04 19.94 5.01
C SER A 99 -6.90 21.19 4.79
N VAL A 100 -6.90 21.75 3.60
CA VAL A 100 -7.75 22.89 3.22
C VAL A 100 -8.62 22.57 2.00
N ALA A 101 -8.75 21.31 1.63
CA ALA A 101 -9.44 20.88 0.42
C ALA A 101 -10.96 21.14 0.52
N PRO A 102 -11.56 21.94 -0.39
CA PRO A 102 -12.99 22.23 -0.39
C PRO A 102 -13.79 21.17 -1.16
N ASN A 103 -13.12 20.27 -1.89
CA ASN A 103 -13.74 19.28 -2.76
C ASN A 103 -12.80 18.11 -3.05
N LEU A 104 -13.36 17.03 -3.63
CA LEU A 104 -12.59 15.82 -3.96
C LEU A 104 -11.38 16.06 -4.87
N PRO A 105 -11.45 16.81 -5.99
CA PRO A 105 -10.29 17.03 -6.85
C PRO A 105 -9.08 17.63 -6.13
N VAL A 106 -9.31 18.62 -5.26
CA VAL A 106 -8.24 19.25 -4.47
C VAL A 106 -7.67 18.28 -3.45
N LEU A 107 -8.52 17.49 -2.79
CA LEU A 107 -8.09 16.44 -1.87
C LEU A 107 -7.23 15.38 -2.60
N LEU A 108 -7.67 14.92 -3.77
CA LEU A 108 -6.91 13.95 -4.58
C LEU A 108 -5.56 14.51 -5.03
N LEU A 109 -5.49 15.79 -5.41
CA LEU A 109 -4.22 16.44 -5.73
C LEU A 109 -3.28 16.45 -4.49
N GLY A 110 -3.81 16.74 -3.32
CA GLY A 110 -3.08 16.61 -2.06
C GLY A 110 -2.55 15.18 -1.84
N GLN A 111 -3.38 14.17 -2.09
CA GLN A 111 -3.02 12.75 -1.97
C GLN A 111 -1.94 12.33 -3.00
N VAL A 112 -1.99 12.84 -4.23
CA VAL A 112 -0.92 12.63 -5.22
C VAL A 112 0.41 13.12 -4.69
N LEU A 113 0.47 14.32 -4.13
CA LEU A 113 1.72 14.84 -3.55
C LEU A 113 2.15 14.05 -2.32
N GLN A 114 1.21 13.65 -1.46
CA GLN A 114 1.47 12.82 -0.28
C GLN A 114 2.00 11.43 -0.65
N GLY A 115 1.67 10.89 -1.83
CA GLY A 115 2.21 9.61 -2.32
C GLY A 115 3.73 9.55 -2.35
N ALA A 116 4.42 10.69 -2.43
CA ALA A 116 5.88 10.77 -2.33
C ALA A 116 6.44 10.21 -0.99
N MET A 117 5.60 10.07 0.04
CA MET A 117 5.97 9.53 1.36
C MET A 117 6.46 8.09 1.30
N VAL A 118 5.95 7.29 0.36
CA VAL A 118 6.31 5.87 0.25
C VAL A 118 7.80 5.70 -0.06
N GLY A 119 8.41 6.65 -0.77
CA GLY A 119 9.86 6.71 -1.01
C GLY A 119 10.71 7.04 0.21
N ALA A 120 10.13 7.52 1.31
CA ALA A 120 10.88 7.92 2.50
C ALA A 120 11.49 6.73 3.26
N LEU A 121 10.79 5.59 3.32
CA LEU A 121 11.29 4.40 4.02
C LEU A 121 12.57 3.83 3.38
N PRO A 122 12.61 3.54 2.06
CA PRO A 122 13.84 3.09 1.41
C PRO A 122 15.01 4.06 1.59
N LEU A 123 14.75 5.37 1.46
CA LEU A 123 15.79 6.40 1.67
C LEU A 123 16.29 6.41 3.11
N SER A 124 15.41 6.25 4.10
CA SER A 124 15.80 6.14 5.51
C SER A 124 16.68 4.93 5.74
N PHE A 125 16.40 3.78 5.10
CA PHE A 125 17.24 2.58 5.20
C PHE A 125 18.61 2.76 4.56
N ILE A 126 18.69 3.42 3.42
CA ILE A 126 19.96 3.76 2.76
C ILE A 126 20.80 4.64 3.69
N LEU A 127 20.20 5.70 4.26
CA LEU A 127 20.88 6.60 5.19
C LEU A 127 21.41 5.87 6.44
N VAL A 128 20.59 5.01 7.04
CA VAL A 128 20.98 4.22 8.20
C VAL A 128 22.17 3.29 7.87
N ARG A 129 22.10 2.58 6.72
CA ARG A 129 23.18 1.65 6.29
C ARG A 129 24.50 2.35 5.98
N LYS A 130 24.46 3.59 5.45
CA LYS A 130 25.68 4.35 5.14
C LYS A 130 26.44 4.83 6.39
N HIS A 131 25.76 5.01 7.52
CA HIS A 131 26.32 5.69 8.69
C HIS A 131 26.43 4.79 9.93
N LEU A 132 25.96 3.56 9.88
CA LEU A 132 25.99 2.59 10.99
C LEU A 132 26.62 1.27 10.55
N SER A 133 27.17 0.53 11.52
CA SER A 133 27.62 -0.84 11.28
C SER A 133 26.45 -1.76 10.86
N ALA A 134 26.73 -2.91 10.27
CA ALA A 134 25.70 -3.83 9.80
C ALA A 134 24.73 -4.25 10.92
N ALA A 135 25.22 -4.52 12.13
CA ALA A 135 24.41 -4.92 13.28
C ALA A 135 23.54 -3.75 13.79
N GLU A 136 24.13 -2.55 13.94
CA GLU A 136 23.40 -1.34 14.35
C GLU A 136 22.33 -0.93 13.32
N SER A 137 22.67 -1.07 12.02
CA SER A 137 21.74 -0.78 10.93
C SER A 137 20.51 -1.68 10.96
N GLN A 138 20.66 -2.97 11.23
CA GLN A 138 19.53 -3.90 11.34
C GLN A 138 18.57 -3.48 12.46
N VAL A 139 19.10 -3.11 13.62
CA VAL A 139 18.28 -2.65 14.75
C VAL A 139 17.59 -1.34 14.42
N ALA A 140 18.31 -0.35 13.87
CA ALA A 140 17.74 0.95 13.53
C ALA A 140 16.64 0.84 12.44
N ILE A 141 16.85 0.02 11.41
CA ILE A 141 15.85 -0.26 10.38
C ILE A 141 14.63 -0.94 11.01
N GLY A 142 14.84 -1.93 11.90
CA GLY A 142 13.75 -2.58 12.63
C GLY A 142 12.92 -1.59 13.44
N VAL A 143 13.55 -0.64 14.13
CA VAL A 143 12.86 0.43 14.87
C VAL A 143 12.05 1.33 13.94
N VAL A 144 12.62 1.74 12.80
CA VAL A 144 11.91 2.59 11.81
C VAL A 144 10.68 1.87 11.25
N ILE A 145 10.79 0.58 10.90
CA ILE A 145 9.66 -0.23 10.42
C ILE A 145 8.60 -0.39 11.51
N ALA A 146 9.00 -0.71 12.74
CA ALA A 146 8.08 -0.88 13.87
C ALA A 146 7.31 0.41 14.16
N LEU A 147 7.99 1.57 14.11
CA LEU A 147 7.35 2.87 14.31
C LEU A 147 6.44 3.26 13.14
N PHE A 148 6.79 2.92 11.90
CA PHE A 148 5.89 3.12 10.76
C PHE A 148 4.60 2.30 10.91
N THR A 149 4.72 1.02 11.26
CA THR A 149 3.56 0.14 11.50
C THR A 149 2.75 0.59 12.71
N GLY A 150 3.43 0.98 13.80
CA GLY A 150 2.78 1.57 14.99
C GLY A 150 2.06 2.87 14.65
N GLY A 151 2.64 3.70 13.78
CA GLY A 151 2.00 4.90 13.24
C GLY A 151 0.71 4.59 12.51
N GLY A 152 0.68 3.49 11.73
CA GLY A 152 -0.57 3.04 11.10
C GLY A 152 -1.66 2.72 12.11
N MET A 153 -1.33 2.03 13.20
CA MET A 153 -2.29 1.76 14.28
C MET A 153 -2.77 3.05 14.96
N VAL A 154 -1.84 3.98 15.23
CA VAL A 154 -2.18 5.30 15.78
C VAL A 154 -3.10 6.04 14.83
N GLY A 155 -2.82 6.07 13.52
CA GLY A 155 -3.65 6.72 12.51
C GLY A 155 -5.09 6.18 12.49
N THR A 156 -5.24 4.87 12.53
CA THR A 156 -6.56 4.21 12.59
C THR A 156 -7.32 4.61 13.86
N LEU A 157 -6.65 4.73 15.02
CA LEU A 157 -7.28 5.09 16.28
C LEU A 157 -7.66 6.57 16.40
N ILE A 158 -6.79 7.47 15.93
CA ILE A 158 -6.99 8.91 16.13
C ILE A 158 -7.86 9.56 15.05
N ALA A 159 -8.12 8.85 13.95
CA ALA A 159 -8.93 9.38 12.84
C ALA A 159 -10.30 9.88 13.29
N GLY A 160 -11.04 9.04 14.02
CA GLY A 160 -12.37 9.38 14.52
C GLY A 160 -12.34 10.54 15.52
N PRO A 161 -11.61 10.45 16.64
CA PRO A 161 -11.51 11.54 17.60
C PRO A 161 -11.11 12.89 16.97
N ILE A 162 -10.18 12.88 16.02
CA ILE A 162 -9.79 14.12 15.33
C ILE A 162 -10.95 14.65 14.47
N ALA A 163 -11.59 13.77 13.70
CA ALA A 163 -12.68 14.18 12.81
C ALA A 163 -13.91 14.67 13.57
N GLU A 164 -14.26 14.03 14.67
CA GLU A 164 -15.44 14.33 15.50
C GLU A 164 -15.24 15.54 16.41
N LEU A 165 -14.05 15.71 17.02
CA LEU A 165 -13.78 16.81 17.95
C LEU A 165 -13.32 18.10 17.27
N LEU A 166 -12.66 17.99 16.11
CA LEU A 166 -12.10 19.14 15.39
C LEU A 166 -12.78 19.29 14.03
N SER A 167 -12.31 18.56 13.05
CA SER A 167 -12.88 18.35 11.71
C SER A 167 -12.00 17.35 10.94
N TRP A 168 -12.50 16.76 9.86
CA TRP A 168 -11.74 15.85 9.04
C TRP A 168 -10.48 16.49 8.40
N HIS A 169 -10.42 17.80 8.23
CA HIS A 169 -9.26 18.53 7.73
C HIS A 169 -8.02 18.32 8.61
N TRP A 170 -8.21 18.23 9.94
CA TRP A 170 -7.14 18.01 10.89
C TRP A 170 -6.52 16.63 10.83
N MET A 171 -7.22 15.65 10.22
CA MET A 171 -6.65 14.33 9.96
C MET A 171 -5.43 14.39 9.02
N PHE A 172 -5.40 15.40 8.14
CA PHE A 172 -4.27 15.67 7.26
C PHE A 172 -3.31 16.71 7.86
N ALA A 173 -3.84 17.73 8.53
CA ALA A 173 -3.03 18.82 9.10
C ALA A 173 -2.08 18.33 10.20
N LEU A 174 -2.56 17.57 11.19
CA LEU A 174 -1.76 17.14 12.33
C LEU A 174 -0.56 16.26 11.92
N PRO A 175 -0.73 15.17 11.16
CA PRO A 175 0.42 14.40 10.68
C PRO A 175 1.38 15.25 9.84
N THR A 176 0.88 16.19 9.05
CA THR A 176 1.71 17.07 8.21
C THR A 176 2.60 17.99 9.03
N VAL A 177 2.09 18.54 10.14
CA VAL A 177 2.89 19.34 11.09
C VAL A 177 4.03 18.48 11.67
N VAL A 178 3.72 17.25 12.11
CA VAL A 178 4.71 16.33 12.68
C VAL A 178 5.74 15.94 11.62
N ILE A 179 5.32 15.61 10.39
CA ILE A 179 6.21 15.30 9.26
C ILE A 179 7.15 16.47 8.98
N THR A 180 6.62 17.69 8.93
CA THR A 180 7.42 18.89 8.66
C THR A 180 8.46 19.13 9.77
N ALA A 181 8.04 19.06 11.02
CA ALA A 181 8.92 19.25 12.17
C ALA A 181 10.03 18.18 12.21
N THR A 182 9.67 16.92 11.96
CA THR A 182 10.63 15.80 11.97
C THR A 182 11.55 15.84 10.74
N ALA A 183 11.07 16.26 9.56
CA ALA A 183 11.90 16.45 8.39
C ALA A 183 12.95 17.56 8.63
N LEU A 184 12.59 18.65 9.31
CA LEU A 184 13.52 19.69 9.74
C LEU A 184 14.54 19.16 10.76
N ALA A 185 14.10 18.31 11.70
CA ALA A 185 15.01 17.66 12.63
C ALA A 185 16.01 16.74 11.91
N VAL A 186 15.55 15.92 10.97
CA VAL A 186 16.40 15.08 10.10
C VAL A 186 17.38 15.95 9.31
N ALA A 187 16.91 17.07 8.75
CA ALA A 187 17.77 18.01 8.00
C ALA A 187 18.93 18.56 8.84
N ARG A 188 18.72 18.80 10.13
CA ARG A 188 19.72 19.32 11.06
C ARG A 188 20.61 18.24 11.69
N LEU A 189 20.03 17.10 12.03
CA LEU A 189 20.71 16.06 12.81
C LEU A 189 21.48 15.06 11.94
N MET A 190 21.05 14.83 10.69
CA MET A 190 21.74 13.91 9.80
C MET A 190 22.96 14.56 9.16
N PRO A 191 24.09 13.84 9.06
CA PRO A 191 25.28 14.34 8.37
C PRO A 191 25.02 14.52 6.88
N HIS A 192 25.95 15.23 6.22
CA HIS A 192 25.90 15.38 4.77
C HIS A 192 26.11 14.02 4.10
N ASP A 193 25.23 13.68 3.15
CA ASP A 193 25.29 12.44 2.38
C ASP A 193 25.67 12.80 0.93
N PRO A 194 26.93 12.57 0.52
CA PRO A 194 27.37 12.86 -0.84
C PRO A 194 26.65 11.92 -1.84
N PRO A 195 26.43 12.39 -3.08
CA PRO A 195 25.90 11.57 -4.16
C PRO A 195 26.77 10.34 -4.38
N ALA A 196 26.17 9.19 -4.72
CA ALA A 196 26.92 8.07 -5.26
C ALA A 196 27.27 8.36 -6.73
N GLU A 197 28.43 7.89 -7.20
CA GLU A 197 28.81 7.97 -8.62
C GLU A 197 28.00 6.94 -9.45
N SER A 198 26.69 7.10 -9.52
CA SER A 198 25.84 6.25 -10.35
C SER A 198 25.20 7.07 -11.47
N ASP A 199 25.50 6.67 -12.70
CA ASP A 199 24.96 7.30 -13.92
C ASP A 199 23.61 6.64 -14.36
N SER A 200 22.87 6.05 -13.43
CA SER A 200 21.59 5.40 -13.74
C SER A 200 20.51 6.44 -14.01
N GLY A 201 20.15 6.60 -15.29
CA GLY A 201 19.05 7.45 -15.72
C GLY A 201 17.70 6.98 -15.13
N ILE A 202 16.78 7.95 -14.93
CA ILE A 202 15.40 7.65 -14.53
C ILE A 202 14.57 7.49 -15.80
N ASP A 203 13.79 6.40 -15.86
CA ASP A 203 12.85 6.16 -16.95
C ASP A 203 11.56 6.98 -16.75
N TRP A 204 11.63 8.27 -17.04
CA TRP A 204 10.47 9.16 -16.93
C TRP A 204 9.30 8.75 -17.84
N PRO A 205 9.53 8.31 -19.10
CA PRO A 205 8.44 7.78 -19.93
C PRO A 205 7.73 6.58 -19.30
N GLY A 206 8.48 5.62 -18.73
CA GLY A 206 7.91 4.46 -18.01
C GLY A 206 7.09 4.91 -16.79
N VAL A 207 7.60 5.86 -15.99
CA VAL A 207 6.89 6.47 -14.84
C VAL A 207 5.56 7.05 -15.28
N LEU A 208 5.55 7.91 -16.31
CA LEU A 208 4.35 8.61 -16.77
C LEU A 208 3.32 7.66 -17.38
N LEU A 209 3.76 6.68 -18.17
CA LEU A 209 2.86 5.72 -18.80
C LEU A 209 2.23 4.77 -17.77
N LEU A 210 2.99 4.28 -16.79
CA LEU A 210 2.45 3.46 -15.72
C LEU A 210 1.43 4.25 -14.87
N SER A 211 1.80 5.46 -14.46
CA SER A 211 0.89 6.35 -13.69
C SER A 211 -0.38 6.64 -14.49
N GLY A 212 -0.23 7.01 -15.76
CA GLY A 212 -1.35 7.27 -16.66
C GLY A 212 -2.26 6.06 -16.83
N THR A 213 -1.69 4.86 -16.98
CA THR A 213 -2.46 3.61 -17.09
C THR A 213 -3.29 3.36 -15.84
N LEU A 214 -2.68 3.44 -14.66
CA LEU A 214 -3.36 3.17 -13.39
C LEU A 214 -4.43 4.21 -13.08
N LEU A 215 -4.13 5.50 -13.27
CA LEU A 215 -5.09 6.58 -13.03
C LEU A 215 -6.26 6.51 -14.02
N THR A 216 -5.99 6.29 -15.31
CA THR A 216 -7.05 6.16 -16.32
C THR A 216 -7.93 4.94 -16.03
N PHE A 217 -7.35 3.82 -15.61
CA PHE A 217 -8.11 2.64 -15.22
C PHE A 217 -9.04 2.93 -14.03
N MET A 218 -8.54 3.59 -12.98
CA MET A 218 -9.33 3.86 -11.78
C MET A 218 -10.43 4.89 -12.00
N LEU A 219 -10.10 5.99 -12.66
CA LEU A 219 -11.10 6.99 -13.03
C LEU A 219 -12.14 6.40 -13.98
N GLY A 220 -11.69 5.57 -14.94
CA GLY A 220 -12.58 4.86 -15.85
C GLY A 220 -13.55 3.94 -15.11
N LEU A 221 -13.05 3.19 -14.11
CA LEU A 221 -13.90 2.30 -13.32
C LEU A 221 -14.98 3.08 -12.55
N VAL A 222 -14.63 4.22 -11.94
CA VAL A 222 -15.58 5.10 -11.25
C VAL A 222 -16.65 5.63 -12.21
N THR A 223 -16.25 6.14 -13.38
CA THR A 223 -17.19 6.73 -14.34
C THR A 223 -18.11 5.68 -14.96
N VAL A 224 -17.61 4.45 -15.15
CA VAL A 224 -18.42 3.32 -15.64
C VAL A 224 -19.45 2.89 -14.60
N THR A 225 -19.04 2.77 -13.33
CA THR A 225 -19.93 2.30 -12.25
C THR A 225 -20.98 3.34 -11.86
N ASN A 226 -20.66 4.62 -11.97
CA ASN A 226 -21.64 5.70 -11.77
C ASN A 226 -22.64 5.85 -12.92
N GLY A 227 -22.53 5.02 -13.98
CA GLY A 227 -23.40 5.09 -15.14
C GLY A 227 -23.32 6.42 -15.92
N SER A 228 -22.28 7.22 -15.68
CA SER A 228 -22.14 8.57 -16.25
C SER A 228 -21.65 8.57 -17.70
N LEU A 229 -21.21 7.42 -18.22
CA LEU A 229 -20.66 7.32 -19.58
C LEU A 229 -21.55 6.49 -20.52
N PRO A 230 -21.75 6.96 -21.75
CA PRO A 230 -22.37 6.14 -22.80
C PRO A 230 -21.47 4.96 -23.18
N PRO A 231 -22.01 3.83 -23.70
CA PRO A 231 -21.25 2.63 -24.04
C PRO A 231 -20.00 2.87 -24.91
N LEU A 232 -20.08 3.81 -25.83
CA LEU A 232 -18.96 4.20 -26.68
C LEU A 232 -17.80 4.80 -25.88
N ALA A 233 -18.09 5.63 -24.88
CA ALA A 233 -17.07 6.23 -24.02
C ALA A 233 -16.44 5.18 -23.08
N VAL A 234 -17.20 4.18 -22.60
CA VAL A 234 -16.68 3.03 -21.86
C VAL A 234 -15.64 2.28 -22.72
N GLY A 235 -15.98 2.02 -23.99
CA GLY A 235 -15.06 1.41 -24.94
C GLY A 235 -13.79 2.26 -25.15
N ALA A 236 -13.94 3.58 -25.27
CA ALA A 236 -12.81 4.50 -25.42
C ALA A 236 -11.88 4.48 -24.19
N VAL A 237 -12.42 4.44 -22.98
CA VAL A 237 -11.63 4.30 -21.74
C VAL A 237 -10.86 2.98 -21.72
N ALA A 238 -11.52 1.87 -22.07
CA ALA A 238 -10.87 0.56 -22.14
C ALA A 238 -9.71 0.55 -23.16
N VAL A 239 -9.92 1.15 -24.33
CA VAL A 239 -8.87 1.30 -25.35
C VAL A 239 -7.75 2.20 -24.86
N ALA A 240 -8.04 3.30 -24.19
CA ALA A 240 -7.04 4.20 -23.62
C ALA A 240 -6.15 3.48 -22.57
N VAL A 241 -6.76 2.72 -21.65
CA VAL A 241 -6.04 1.91 -20.67
C VAL A 241 -5.13 0.87 -21.36
N ALA A 242 -5.67 0.16 -22.36
CA ALA A 242 -4.91 -0.83 -23.11
C ALA A 242 -3.75 -0.19 -23.89
N ALA A 243 -3.97 0.96 -24.52
CA ALA A 243 -2.95 1.69 -25.29
C ALA A 243 -1.84 2.23 -24.37
N LEU A 244 -2.19 2.84 -23.21
CA LEU A 244 -1.23 3.32 -22.23
C LEU A 244 -0.40 2.16 -21.65
N GLY A 245 -1.06 1.04 -21.28
CA GLY A 245 -0.40 -0.15 -20.77
C GLY A 245 0.52 -0.80 -21.79
N ALA A 246 0.10 -0.91 -23.05
CA ALA A 246 0.94 -1.41 -24.13
C ALA A 246 2.13 -0.47 -24.40
N GLY A 247 1.91 0.84 -24.38
CA GLY A 247 2.94 1.86 -24.46
C GLY A 247 3.96 1.74 -23.33
N TRP A 248 3.49 1.55 -22.10
CA TRP A 248 4.35 1.31 -20.94
C TRP A 248 5.22 0.07 -21.14
N VAL A 249 4.62 -1.08 -21.51
CA VAL A 249 5.37 -2.31 -21.79
C VAL A 249 6.40 -2.11 -22.90
N ALA A 250 6.05 -1.36 -23.95
CA ALA A 250 6.98 -1.10 -25.08
C ALA A 250 8.16 -0.23 -24.65
N VAL A 251 7.94 0.79 -23.82
CA VAL A 251 8.99 1.64 -23.26
C VAL A 251 9.87 0.85 -22.30
N GLU A 252 9.28 0.14 -21.35
CA GLU A 252 9.98 -0.65 -20.33
C GLU A 252 10.91 -1.72 -20.95
N ARG A 253 10.48 -2.34 -22.07
CA ARG A 253 11.30 -3.30 -22.81
C ARG A 253 12.54 -2.67 -23.47
N ARG A 254 12.52 -1.37 -23.74
CA ARG A 254 13.60 -0.63 -24.41
C ARG A 254 14.44 0.20 -23.46
N ALA A 255 13.95 0.42 -22.25
CA ALA A 255 14.63 1.21 -21.23
C ALA A 255 15.96 0.57 -20.83
N VAL A 256 17.03 1.39 -20.79
CA VAL A 256 18.37 0.96 -20.33
C VAL A 256 18.34 0.65 -18.82
N SER A 257 17.51 1.37 -18.08
CA SER A 257 17.34 1.22 -16.63
C SER A 257 15.84 1.17 -16.29
N PRO A 258 15.15 0.04 -16.59
CA PRO A 258 13.71 -0.08 -16.44
C PRO A 258 13.30 0.11 -14.96
N MET A 259 12.07 0.58 -14.74
CA MET A 259 11.45 0.62 -13.40
C MET A 259 11.03 -0.76 -12.93
N VAL A 260 10.45 -1.52 -13.85
CA VAL A 260 9.97 -2.88 -13.64
C VAL A 260 10.70 -3.79 -14.62
N ASP A 261 11.55 -4.67 -14.13
CA ASP A 261 12.26 -5.62 -15.01
C ASP A 261 11.28 -6.68 -15.52
N LEU A 262 10.76 -6.46 -16.73
CA LEU A 262 9.84 -7.38 -17.38
C LEU A 262 10.48 -8.74 -17.70
N ARG A 263 11.82 -8.82 -17.81
CA ARG A 263 12.54 -10.09 -17.99
C ARG A 263 12.51 -10.90 -16.70
N MET A 264 12.66 -10.21 -15.55
CA MET A 264 12.49 -10.82 -14.24
C MET A 264 11.06 -11.31 -14.04
N LEU A 265 10.07 -10.51 -14.41
CA LEU A 265 8.66 -10.88 -14.33
C LEU A 265 8.32 -12.11 -15.18
N ALA A 266 9.00 -12.29 -16.32
CA ALA A 266 8.81 -13.45 -17.20
C ALA A 266 9.36 -14.76 -16.61
N LYS A 267 10.21 -14.72 -15.56
CA LYS A 267 10.67 -15.94 -14.87
C LYS A 267 9.47 -16.62 -14.17
N PRO A 268 9.23 -17.93 -14.37
CA PRO A 268 8.04 -18.60 -13.82
C PRO A 268 7.85 -18.40 -12.31
N ALA A 269 8.92 -18.50 -11.52
CA ALA A 269 8.84 -18.29 -10.07
C ALA A 269 8.35 -16.89 -9.71
N MET A 270 8.82 -15.87 -10.44
CA MET A 270 8.46 -14.47 -10.20
C MET A 270 7.03 -14.17 -10.63
N TRP A 271 6.66 -14.62 -11.86
CA TRP A 271 5.29 -14.46 -12.35
C TRP A 271 4.26 -15.04 -11.38
N HIS A 272 4.48 -16.28 -10.91
CA HIS A 272 3.58 -16.93 -9.96
C HIS A 272 3.48 -16.19 -8.62
N ALA A 273 4.62 -15.71 -8.09
CA ALA A 273 4.63 -14.94 -6.87
C ALA A 273 3.89 -13.60 -7.03
N CYS A 274 4.06 -12.92 -8.16
CA CYS A 274 3.35 -11.67 -8.46
C CYS A 274 1.84 -11.90 -8.60
N VAL A 275 1.41 -12.92 -9.35
CA VAL A 275 -0.02 -13.22 -9.51
C VAL A 275 -0.67 -13.57 -8.17
N LEU A 276 -0.03 -14.41 -7.36
CA LEU A 276 -0.56 -14.75 -6.04
C LEU A 276 -0.59 -13.53 -5.11
N THR A 277 0.47 -12.72 -5.08
CA THR A 277 0.50 -11.47 -4.32
C THR A 277 -0.62 -10.54 -4.76
N PHE A 278 -0.82 -10.38 -6.06
CA PHE A 278 -1.88 -9.55 -6.62
C PHE A 278 -3.27 -10.01 -6.17
N VAL A 279 -3.60 -11.29 -6.33
CA VAL A 279 -4.91 -11.86 -5.95
C VAL A 279 -5.16 -11.71 -4.45
N ILE A 280 -4.17 -12.02 -3.60
CA ILE A 280 -4.27 -11.85 -2.15
C ILE A 280 -4.56 -10.39 -1.79
N THR A 281 -3.84 -9.47 -2.42
CA THR A 281 -3.93 -8.05 -2.07
C THR A 281 -5.13 -7.35 -2.68
N VAL A 282 -5.66 -7.80 -3.83
CA VAL A 282 -6.97 -7.37 -4.34
C VAL A 282 -8.06 -7.71 -3.32
N THR A 283 -8.08 -8.94 -2.81
CA THR A 283 -9.04 -9.34 -1.77
C THR A 283 -8.89 -8.47 -0.51
N ALA A 284 -7.66 -8.23 -0.05
CA ALA A 284 -7.39 -7.37 1.10
C ALA A 284 -7.88 -5.93 0.88
N GLY A 285 -7.67 -5.38 -0.31
CA GLY A 285 -8.15 -4.04 -0.69
C GLY A 285 -9.67 -3.93 -0.68
N MET A 286 -10.38 -4.94 -1.19
CA MET A 286 -11.84 -5.00 -1.09
C MET A 286 -12.30 -4.96 0.37
N VAL A 287 -11.70 -5.75 1.24
CA VAL A 287 -12.04 -5.80 2.68
C VAL A 287 -11.74 -4.46 3.36
N ILE A 288 -10.60 -3.82 3.05
CA ILE A 288 -10.22 -2.50 3.58
C ILE A 288 -11.29 -1.45 3.25
N PHE A 289 -11.91 -1.53 2.08
CA PHE A 289 -12.94 -0.58 1.68
C PHE A 289 -14.33 -0.94 2.20
N LEU A 290 -14.75 -2.21 2.06
CA LEU A 290 -16.13 -2.65 2.36
C LEU A 290 -16.46 -2.60 3.86
N LEU A 291 -15.53 -2.95 4.76
CA LEU A 291 -15.82 -3.05 6.19
C LEU A 291 -16.13 -1.68 6.83
N PRO A 292 -15.33 -0.60 6.63
CA PRO A 292 -15.67 0.71 7.16
C PRO A 292 -17.03 1.22 6.66
N GLN A 293 -17.36 0.95 5.39
CA GLN A 293 -18.62 1.35 4.78
C GLN A 293 -19.81 0.66 5.48
N LEU A 294 -19.72 -0.65 5.71
CA LEU A 294 -20.79 -1.39 6.38
C LEU A 294 -20.97 -0.98 7.85
N PHE A 295 -19.86 -0.68 8.56
CA PHE A 295 -19.94 -0.17 9.92
C PHE A 295 -20.66 1.18 9.99
N ALA A 296 -20.46 2.06 9.00
CA ALA A 296 -21.02 3.42 8.98
C ALA A 296 -22.51 3.48 8.60
N ILE A 297 -23.03 2.52 7.82
CA ILE A 297 -24.46 2.49 7.43
C ILE A 297 -25.33 2.51 8.68
N SER A 298 -26.40 3.31 8.67
CA SER A 298 -27.32 3.48 9.82
C SER A 298 -27.90 2.15 10.29
N GLY A 299 -28.09 2.05 11.62
CA GLY A 299 -28.59 0.83 12.27
C GLY A 299 -30.08 0.55 12.04
N ASP A 300 -30.84 1.46 11.40
CA ASP A 300 -32.28 1.27 11.10
C ASP A 300 -32.52 0.22 9.99
N GLY A 301 -31.44 -0.34 9.42
CA GLY A 301 -31.50 -1.38 8.41
C GLY A 301 -30.52 -2.53 8.71
N TYR A 302 -29.55 -2.71 7.85
CA TYR A 302 -28.54 -3.79 7.90
C TYR A 302 -27.15 -3.32 8.39
N GLY A 303 -26.95 -2.02 8.61
CA GLY A 303 -25.70 -1.44 9.09
C GLY A 303 -25.63 -1.33 10.62
N PHE A 304 -24.59 -0.68 11.12
CA PHE A 304 -24.31 -0.58 12.56
C PHE A 304 -24.35 0.84 13.09
N GLY A 305 -24.44 1.87 12.26
CA GLY A 305 -24.46 3.28 12.67
C GLY A 305 -23.23 3.71 13.46
N ALA A 306 -22.09 3.05 13.20
CA ALA A 306 -20.88 3.28 13.93
C ALA A 306 -20.28 4.66 13.59
N SER A 307 -19.85 5.40 14.61
CA SER A 307 -19.09 6.63 14.44
C SER A 307 -17.70 6.34 13.84
N THR A 308 -17.01 7.36 13.33
CA THR A 308 -15.64 7.18 12.81
C THR A 308 -14.69 6.69 13.91
N THR A 309 -14.92 7.09 15.16
CA THR A 309 -14.17 6.60 16.33
C THR A 309 -14.42 5.10 16.55
N ASP A 310 -15.67 4.66 16.52
CA ASP A 310 -16.02 3.24 16.69
C ASP A 310 -15.43 2.39 15.56
N ILE A 311 -15.50 2.88 14.31
CA ILE A 311 -14.90 2.21 13.16
C ILE A 311 -13.39 2.03 13.38
N GLY A 312 -12.69 3.07 13.82
CA GLY A 312 -11.27 2.98 14.15
C GLY A 312 -10.97 1.91 15.20
N LEU A 313 -11.77 1.84 16.27
CA LEU A 313 -11.65 0.82 17.30
C LEU A 313 -11.94 -0.59 16.78
N PHE A 314 -12.95 -0.76 15.93
CA PHE A 314 -13.29 -2.05 15.33
C PHE A 314 -12.25 -2.54 14.32
N LEU A 315 -11.56 -1.63 13.62
CA LEU A 315 -10.50 -1.99 12.68
C LEU A 315 -9.15 -2.27 13.35
N LEU A 316 -8.91 -1.74 14.57
CA LEU A 316 -7.63 -1.88 15.28
C LEU A 316 -7.17 -3.33 15.47
N PRO A 317 -8.01 -4.30 15.91
CA PRO A 317 -7.58 -5.69 16.06
C PRO A 317 -7.04 -6.28 14.74
N GLY A 318 -7.64 -5.90 13.61
CA GLY A 318 -7.17 -6.28 12.28
C GLY A 318 -5.83 -5.65 11.91
N ALA A 319 -5.60 -4.38 12.28
CA ALA A 319 -4.32 -3.71 12.07
C ALA A 319 -3.19 -4.37 12.89
N VAL A 320 -3.47 -4.73 14.16
CA VAL A 320 -2.55 -5.48 15.02
C VAL A 320 -2.25 -6.87 14.43
N ALA A 321 -3.27 -7.59 13.97
CA ALA A 321 -3.11 -8.91 13.35
C ALA A 321 -2.26 -8.81 12.07
N GLY A 322 -2.48 -7.80 11.25
CA GLY A 322 -1.67 -7.51 10.06
C GLY A 322 -0.20 -7.27 10.40
N ALA A 323 0.08 -6.45 11.41
CA ALA A 323 1.44 -6.18 11.86
C ALA A 323 2.17 -7.44 12.39
N LEU A 324 1.48 -8.27 13.16
CA LEU A 324 2.03 -9.53 13.67
C LEU A 324 2.27 -10.55 12.55
N SER A 325 1.44 -10.51 11.52
CA SER A 325 1.47 -11.48 10.40
C SER A 325 2.78 -11.43 9.62
N ASP A 326 3.42 -10.26 9.49
CA ASP A 326 4.70 -10.11 8.78
C ASP A 326 5.82 -10.93 9.46
N SER A 327 5.87 -10.94 10.78
CA SER A 327 6.84 -11.74 11.54
C SER A 327 6.54 -13.24 11.47
N VAL A 328 5.26 -13.62 11.60
CA VAL A 328 4.79 -15.01 11.54
C VAL A 328 4.96 -15.59 10.14
N GLY A 329 4.74 -14.79 9.08
CA GLY A 329 4.81 -15.22 7.68
C GLY A 329 6.17 -15.77 7.29
N GLY A 330 7.26 -15.12 7.72
CA GLY A 330 8.63 -15.60 7.47
C GLY A 330 8.93 -16.93 8.18
N ILE A 331 8.46 -17.11 9.42
CA ILE A 331 8.62 -18.34 10.20
C ILE A 331 7.79 -19.47 9.57
N ALA A 332 6.52 -19.20 9.26
CA ALA A 332 5.61 -20.15 8.63
C ALA A 332 6.13 -20.63 7.27
N ALA A 333 6.64 -19.72 6.44
CA ALA A 333 7.23 -20.06 5.15
C ALA A 333 8.43 -21.00 5.26
N ARG A 334 9.29 -20.79 6.27
CA ARG A 334 10.45 -21.69 6.52
C ARG A 334 10.02 -23.06 7.02
N ARG A 335 8.97 -23.13 7.87
CA ARG A 335 8.53 -24.40 8.49
C ARG A 335 7.63 -25.23 7.58
N PHE A 336 6.70 -24.61 6.89
CA PHE A 336 5.64 -25.28 6.11
C PHE A 336 5.78 -25.10 4.62
N GLY A 337 6.65 -24.21 4.17
CA GLY A 337 6.83 -23.79 2.79
C GLY A 337 5.80 -22.71 2.36
N PRO A 338 6.19 -21.82 1.40
CA PRO A 338 5.35 -20.70 0.97
C PRO A 338 4.00 -21.15 0.41
N ARG A 339 3.99 -22.31 -0.30
CA ARG A 339 2.77 -22.86 -0.92
C ARG A 339 1.70 -23.22 0.09
N ALA A 340 2.07 -23.94 1.14
CA ALA A 340 1.13 -24.35 2.18
C ALA A 340 0.54 -23.15 2.92
N VAL A 341 1.39 -22.16 3.21
CA VAL A 341 0.99 -20.91 3.87
C VAL A 341 -0.03 -20.14 3.04
N VAL A 342 0.20 -19.99 1.73
CA VAL A 342 -0.72 -19.30 0.82
C VAL A 342 -2.04 -20.06 0.69
N VAL A 343 -2.01 -21.41 0.59
CA VAL A 343 -3.23 -22.23 0.51
C VAL A 343 -4.07 -22.07 1.76
N VAL A 344 -3.47 -22.18 2.96
CA VAL A 344 -4.20 -22.01 4.22
C VAL A 344 -4.78 -20.60 4.32
N GLY A 345 -3.98 -19.58 4.01
CA GLY A 345 -4.44 -18.18 3.99
C GLY A 345 -5.62 -17.96 3.04
N ALA A 346 -5.55 -18.52 1.83
CA ALA A 346 -6.62 -18.43 0.84
C ALA A 346 -7.91 -19.11 1.28
N VAL A 347 -7.80 -20.30 1.87
CA VAL A 347 -8.97 -21.04 2.40
C VAL A 347 -9.61 -20.26 3.55
N VAL A 348 -8.80 -19.77 4.51
CA VAL A 348 -9.30 -18.97 5.63
C VAL A 348 -9.99 -17.72 5.11
N THR A 349 -9.38 -16.98 4.20
CA THR A 349 -9.95 -15.75 3.64
C THR A 349 -11.24 -16.03 2.87
N ALA A 350 -11.26 -17.03 1.99
CA ALA A 350 -12.45 -17.39 1.22
C ALA A 350 -13.61 -17.85 2.12
N ALA A 351 -13.33 -18.70 3.10
CA ALA A 351 -14.33 -19.16 4.06
C ALA A 351 -14.88 -17.99 4.90
N THR A 352 -14.01 -17.11 5.40
CA THR A 352 -14.40 -15.94 6.19
C THR A 352 -15.31 -15.02 5.39
N LEU A 353 -14.94 -14.68 4.15
CA LEU A 353 -15.72 -13.76 3.32
C LEU A 353 -17.02 -14.37 2.83
N THR A 354 -17.06 -15.69 2.56
CA THR A 354 -18.31 -16.40 2.24
C THR A 354 -19.24 -16.42 3.45
N ALA A 355 -18.71 -16.68 4.66
CA ALA A 355 -19.49 -16.60 5.89
C ALA A 355 -20.03 -15.19 6.14
N LEU A 356 -19.23 -14.15 5.88
CA LEU A 356 -19.64 -12.75 6.03
C LEU A 356 -20.70 -12.36 4.98
N ALA A 357 -20.61 -12.87 3.75
CA ALA A 357 -21.64 -12.68 2.73
C ALA A 357 -22.99 -13.32 3.14
N ALA A 358 -22.93 -14.45 3.83
CA ALA A 358 -24.13 -15.15 4.31
C ALA A 358 -24.69 -14.55 5.61
N GLN A 359 -23.83 -14.01 6.47
CA GLN A 359 -24.23 -13.52 7.79
C GLN A 359 -23.29 -12.41 8.28
N HIS A 360 -23.83 -11.19 8.46
CA HIS A 360 -23.12 -9.99 8.91
C HIS A 360 -23.98 -9.12 9.84
N THR A 361 -24.68 -9.78 10.75
CA THR A 361 -25.68 -9.17 11.64
C THR A 361 -25.10 -8.56 12.93
N ALA A 362 -23.82 -8.81 13.23
CA ALA A 362 -23.18 -8.32 14.45
C ALA A 362 -21.80 -7.73 14.19
N PRO A 363 -21.40 -6.63 14.86
CA PRO A 363 -20.09 -5.97 14.64
C PRO A 363 -18.90 -6.91 14.82
N TRP A 364 -18.94 -7.84 15.77
CA TRP A 364 -17.85 -8.78 16.03
C TRP A 364 -17.52 -9.68 14.83
N GLN A 365 -18.52 -9.98 13.96
CA GLN A 365 -18.32 -10.79 12.74
C GLN A 365 -17.41 -10.04 11.76
N LEU A 366 -17.61 -8.74 11.59
CA LEU A 366 -16.79 -7.89 10.75
C LEU A 366 -15.38 -7.72 11.33
N VAL A 367 -15.28 -7.52 12.65
CA VAL A 367 -14.00 -7.44 13.35
C VAL A 367 -13.21 -8.74 13.18
N LEU A 368 -13.85 -9.90 13.38
CA LEU A 368 -13.22 -11.20 13.18
C LEU A 368 -12.77 -11.39 11.72
N ALA A 369 -13.63 -11.00 10.77
CA ALA A 369 -13.28 -11.05 9.35
C ALA A 369 -12.07 -10.15 9.02
N LYS A 370 -12.00 -8.94 9.57
CA LYS A 370 -10.83 -8.06 9.42
C LYS A 370 -9.57 -8.69 9.98
N VAL A 371 -9.62 -9.29 11.17
CA VAL A 371 -8.49 -9.97 11.83
C VAL A 371 -7.99 -11.13 10.98
N LEU A 372 -8.89 -12.03 10.58
CA LEU A 372 -8.52 -13.24 9.85
C LEU A 372 -7.98 -12.91 8.45
N THR A 373 -8.63 -11.99 7.73
CA THR A 373 -8.21 -11.63 6.37
C THR A 373 -6.91 -10.82 6.36
N ALA A 374 -6.73 -9.89 7.29
CA ALA A 374 -5.49 -9.11 7.43
C ALA A 374 -4.31 -10.02 7.81
N PHE A 375 -4.51 -10.93 8.76
CA PHE A 375 -3.49 -11.90 9.16
C PHE A 375 -3.12 -12.83 8.00
N ALA A 376 -4.12 -13.42 7.33
CA ALA A 376 -3.90 -14.32 6.20
C ALA A 376 -3.17 -13.61 5.04
N ALA A 377 -3.57 -12.38 4.70
CA ALA A 377 -2.93 -11.59 3.64
C ALA A 377 -1.47 -11.26 3.98
N GLY A 378 -1.17 -10.80 5.21
CA GLY A 378 0.18 -10.48 5.64
C GLY A 378 1.09 -11.72 5.66
N VAL A 379 0.64 -12.81 6.29
CA VAL A 379 1.40 -14.08 6.31
C VAL A 379 1.65 -14.59 4.89
N GLY A 380 0.63 -14.55 4.01
CA GLY A 380 0.73 -15.01 2.62
C GLY A 380 1.72 -14.17 1.79
N THR A 381 1.63 -12.86 1.83
CA THR A 381 2.52 -11.96 1.07
C THR A 381 3.96 -12.03 1.57
N THR A 382 4.17 -12.12 2.88
CA THR A 382 5.52 -12.29 3.47
C THR A 382 6.11 -13.65 3.12
N ALA A 383 5.29 -14.72 3.10
CA ALA A 383 5.74 -16.05 2.68
C ALA A 383 6.18 -16.07 1.20
N LEU A 384 5.44 -15.38 0.32
CA LEU A 384 5.80 -15.24 -1.09
C LEU A 384 7.08 -14.43 -1.27
N LEU A 385 7.24 -13.34 -0.52
CA LEU A 385 8.45 -12.52 -0.52
C LEU A 385 9.69 -13.33 -0.10
N ALA A 386 9.58 -14.06 1.01
CA ALA A 386 10.66 -14.91 1.51
C ALA A 386 10.99 -16.06 0.54
N GLY A 387 9.97 -16.70 -0.04
CA GLY A 387 10.13 -17.75 -1.04
C GLY A 387 10.80 -17.25 -2.32
N THR A 388 10.43 -16.07 -2.78
CA THR A 388 11.02 -15.45 -3.98
C THR A 388 12.48 -15.06 -3.74
N ALA A 389 12.80 -14.49 -2.57
CA ALA A 389 14.18 -14.13 -2.21
C ALA A 389 15.14 -15.34 -2.21
N THR A 390 14.64 -16.56 -1.96
CA THR A 390 15.43 -17.79 -2.04
C THR A 390 15.48 -18.42 -3.43
N ALA A 391 14.59 -18.02 -4.34
CA ALA A 391 14.47 -18.57 -5.69
C ALA A 391 15.21 -17.75 -6.77
N VAL A 392 15.68 -16.54 -6.44
CA VAL A 392 16.43 -15.66 -7.35
C VAL A 392 17.90 -15.55 -6.92
N GLU A 393 18.77 -15.13 -7.84
CA GLU A 393 20.16 -14.85 -7.53
C GLU A 393 20.29 -13.67 -6.55
N THR A 394 21.33 -13.67 -5.71
CA THR A 394 21.55 -12.63 -4.68
C THR A 394 21.56 -11.21 -5.26
N LYS A 395 22.10 -11.01 -6.47
CA LYS A 395 22.11 -9.72 -7.18
C LYS A 395 20.70 -9.23 -7.58
N ASP A 396 19.76 -10.18 -7.78
CA ASP A 396 18.41 -9.92 -8.27
C ASP A 396 17.37 -9.76 -7.14
N ILE A 397 17.73 -10.04 -5.88
CA ILE A 397 16.79 -10.01 -4.73
C ILE A 397 16.12 -8.64 -4.60
N GLY A 398 16.87 -7.55 -4.76
CA GLY A 398 16.33 -6.20 -4.65
C GLY A 398 15.23 -5.92 -5.69
N ILE A 399 15.48 -6.32 -6.95
CA ILE A 399 14.52 -6.16 -8.06
C ILE A 399 13.28 -7.01 -7.82
N ALA A 400 13.47 -8.27 -7.44
CA ALA A 400 12.37 -9.21 -7.16
C ALA A 400 11.48 -8.72 -6.00
N THR A 401 12.09 -8.23 -4.91
CA THR A 401 11.39 -7.67 -3.76
C THR A 401 10.59 -6.42 -4.15
N SER A 402 11.20 -5.51 -4.90
CA SER A 402 10.54 -4.29 -5.35
C SER A 402 9.32 -4.59 -6.22
N LEU A 403 9.44 -5.59 -7.12
CA LEU A 403 8.35 -6.01 -8.00
C LEU A 403 7.15 -6.56 -7.20
N LEU A 404 7.39 -7.37 -6.17
CA LEU A 404 6.33 -7.87 -5.29
C LEU A 404 5.68 -6.75 -4.48
N VAL A 405 6.46 -5.79 -3.98
CA VAL A 405 5.92 -4.63 -3.25
C VAL A 405 5.03 -3.77 -4.15
N VAL A 406 5.47 -3.46 -5.36
CA VAL A 406 4.66 -2.71 -6.34
C VAL A 406 3.38 -3.47 -6.68
N THR A 407 3.48 -4.79 -6.94
CA THR A 407 2.32 -5.65 -7.20
C THR A 407 1.33 -5.65 -6.04
N ARG A 408 1.83 -5.72 -4.79
CA ARG A 408 1.02 -5.63 -3.58
C ARG A 408 0.22 -4.32 -3.51
N VAL A 409 0.88 -3.19 -3.73
CA VAL A 409 0.24 -1.87 -3.64
C VAL A 409 -0.82 -1.70 -4.72
N ILE A 410 -0.51 -2.10 -5.96
CA ILE A 410 -1.48 -2.06 -7.07
C ILE A 410 -2.67 -2.96 -6.75
N GLY A 411 -2.44 -4.17 -6.23
CA GLY A 411 -3.51 -5.09 -5.86
C GLY A 411 -4.45 -4.52 -4.79
N VAL A 412 -3.91 -3.93 -3.71
CA VAL A 412 -4.73 -3.27 -2.68
C VAL A 412 -5.58 -2.15 -3.27
N ALA A 413 -4.97 -1.28 -4.07
CA ALA A 413 -5.65 -0.15 -4.67
C ALA A 413 -6.78 -0.59 -5.63
N LEU A 414 -6.52 -1.59 -6.48
CA LEU A 414 -7.54 -2.15 -7.37
C LEU A 414 -8.66 -2.83 -6.60
N GLY A 415 -8.33 -3.55 -5.53
CA GLY A 415 -9.32 -4.21 -4.69
C GLY A 415 -10.25 -3.21 -4.01
N ALA A 416 -9.72 -2.14 -3.41
CA ALA A 416 -10.51 -1.09 -2.81
C ALA A 416 -11.41 -0.39 -3.86
N GLN A 417 -10.87 -0.15 -5.06
CA GLN A 417 -11.64 0.44 -6.16
C GLN A 417 -12.78 -0.47 -6.64
N LEU A 418 -12.53 -1.79 -6.73
CA LEU A 418 -13.57 -2.77 -7.06
C LEU A 418 -14.67 -2.80 -5.98
N GLY A 419 -14.28 -2.75 -4.70
CA GLY A 419 -15.23 -2.63 -3.59
C GLY A 419 -16.10 -1.38 -3.71
N GLY A 420 -15.50 -0.22 -3.97
CA GLY A 420 -16.20 1.03 -4.20
C GLY A 420 -17.13 1.00 -5.43
N ALA A 421 -16.68 0.38 -6.51
CA ALA A 421 -17.43 0.19 -7.72
C ALA A 421 -18.69 -0.69 -7.51
N ILE A 422 -18.55 -1.79 -6.78
CA ILE A 422 -19.67 -2.69 -6.45
C ILE A 422 -20.70 -1.96 -5.59
N LEU A 423 -20.27 -1.20 -4.57
CA LEU A 423 -21.18 -0.44 -3.73
C LEU A 423 -21.86 0.69 -4.52
N GLY A 424 -21.11 1.39 -5.39
CA GLY A 424 -21.66 2.45 -6.23
C GLY A 424 -22.71 1.94 -7.23
N ALA A 425 -22.47 0.77 -7.84
CA ALA A 425 -23.41 0.14 -8.78
C ALA A 425 -24.66 -0.42 -8.09
N GLY A 426 -24.57 -0.79 -6.81
CA GLY A 426 -25.67 -1.32 -6.01
C GLY A 426 -26.34 -0.29 -5.09
N GLY A 427 -26.24 1.02 -5.42
CA GLY A 427 -26.92 2.08 -4.67
C GLY A 427 -28.45 2.02 -4.80
N ASP A 428 -29.14 2.25 -3.68
CA ASP A 428 -30.58 2.43 -3.67
C ASP A 428 -30.92 3.78 -4.34
N PRO A 429 -31.77 3.77 -5.39
CA PRO A 429 -32.14 5.01 -6.09
C PRO A 429 -32.86 6.06 -5.21
N VAL A 430 -33.46 5.65 -4.11
CA VAL A 430 -34.23 6.52 -3.21
C VAL A 430 -33.36 7.14 -2.13
N THR A 431 -32.51 6.33 -1.51
CA THR A 431 -31.67 6.77 -0.38
C THR A 431 -30.26 7.22 -0.80
N GLY A 432 -29.81 6.83 -1.99
CA GLY A 432 -28.44 7.04 -2.46
C GLY A 432 -27.39 6.20 -1.71
N LEU A 433 -27.82 5.40 -0.71
CA LEU A 433 -26.94 4.52 0.07
C LEU A 433 -26.77 3.16 -0.64
N PRO A 434 -25.64 2.47 -0.47
CA PRO A 434 -25.48 1.11 -0.98
C PRO A 434 -26.57 0.19 -0.40
N ALA A 435 -27.15 -0.67 -1.22
CA ALA A 435 -28.06 -1.70 -0.71
C ALA A 435 -27.29 -2.83 -0.01
N GLU A 436 -27.93 -3.55 0.92
CA GLU A 436 -27.32 -4.72 1.60
C GLU A 436 -26.80 -5.75 0.59
N SER A 437 -27.55 -5.98 -0.50
CA SER A 437 -27.14 -6.88 -1.59
C SER A 437 -25.82 -6.50 -2.26
N ALA A 438 -25.45 -5.21 -2.25
CA ALA A 438 -24.16 -4.75 -2.77
C ALA A 438 -23.01 -5.18 -1.85
N PHE A 439 -23.20 -5.16 -0.54
CA PHE A 439 -22.20 -5.68 0.42
C PHE A 439 -22.07 -7.19 0.31
N VAL A 440 -23.20 -7.93 0.25
CA VAL A 440 -23.21 -9.38 0.01
C VAL A 440 -22.45 -9.72 -1.27
N THR A 441 -22.73 -9.01 -2.35
CA THR A 441 -22.02 -9.17 -3.64
C THR A 441 -20.52 -8.86 -3.47
N GLY A 442 -20.17 -7.79 -2.79
CA GLY A 442 -18.79 -7.39 -2.52
C GLY A 442 -18.01 -8.48 -1.76
N PHE A 443 -18.58 -9.00 -0.68
CA PHE A 443 -17.96 -10.08 0.10
C PHE A 443 -17.90 -11.40 -0.69
N ALA A 444 -18.94 -11.74 -1.46
CA ALA A 444 -18.94 -12.93 -2.30
C ALA A 444 -17.87 -12.85 -3.42
N VAL A 445 -17.76 -11.71 -4.09
CA VAL A 445 -16.71 -11.47 -5.10
C VAL A 445 -15.33 -11.53 -4.47
N ALA A 446 -15.12 -10.90 -3.32
CA ALA A 446 -13.86 -10.95 -2.61
C ALA A 446 -13.49 -12.38 -2.18
N GLY A 447 -14.48 -13.17 -1.71
CA GLY A 447 -14.31 -14.59 -1.39
C GLY A 447 -13.95 -15.43 -2.63
N LEU A 448 -14.60 -15.18 -3.76
CA LEU A 448 -14.28 -15.82 -5.04
C LEU A 448 -12.86 -15.48 -5.49
N VAL A 449 -12.47 -14.22 -5.43
CA VAL A 449 -11.10 -13.78 -5.77
C VAL A 449 -10.08 -14.48 -4.85
N ALA A 450 -10.35 -14.57 -3.55
CA ALA A 450 -9.49 -15.34 -2.64
C ALA A 450 -9.40 -16.82 -3.03
N ALA A 451 -10.52 -17.44 -3.43
CA ALA A 451 -10.55 -18.83 -3.88
C ALA A 451 -9.76 -19.04 -5.21
N LEU A 452 -9.72 -18.05 -6.09
CA LEU A 452 -8.91 -18.12 -7.31
C LEU A 452 -7.41 -18.32 -7.02
N SER A 453 -6.91 -17.82 -5.88
CA SER A 453 -5.52 -18.10 -5.48
C SER A 453 -5.23 -19.60 -5.31
N LEU A 454 -6.22 -20.42 -4.92
CA LEU A 454 -6.10 -21.87 -4.81
C LEU A 454 -5.91 -22.52 -6.18
N LEU A 455 -6.60 -22.02 -7.22
CA LEU A 455 -6.43 -22.49 -8.59
C LEU A 455 -5.03 -22.10 -9.10
N VAL A 456 -4.61 -20.87 -8.88
CA VAL A 456 -3.25 -20.41 -9.25
C VAL A 456 -2.20 -21.28 -8.56
N VAL A 457 -2.32 -21.56 -7.27
CA VAL A 457 -1.37 -22.43 -6.53
C VAL A 457 -1.36 -23.87 -7.07
N ARG A 458 -2.49 -24.41 -7.57
CA ARG A 458 -2.54 -25.75 -8.17
C ARG A 458 -1.81 -25.81 -9.51
N VAL A 459 -1.99 -24.81 -10.36
CA VAL A 459 -1.38 -24.73 -11.69
C VAL A 459 0.12 -24.45 -11.57
N THR A 460 0.53 -23.73 -10.54
CA THR A 460 1.91 -23.34 -10.32
C THR A 460 2.64 -24.38 -9.49
N LYS A 461 3.55 -25.14 -10.12
CA LYS A 461 4.54 -25.96 -9.40
C LYS A 461 5.54 -25.02 -8.73
N LEU A 462 5.18 -24.48 -7.54
CA LEU A 462 6.16 -23.83 -6.65
C LEU A 462 7.15 -24.91 -6.20
N HIS A 463 8.25 -25.05 -6.95
CA HIS A 463 9.31 -25.99 -6.62
C HIS A 463 10.05 -25.46 -5.38
N VAL A 464 9.73 -26.03 -4.24
CA VAL A 464 10.64 -25.98 -3.09
C VAL A 464 11.75 -26.97 -3.43
N THR A 465 12.89 -26.49 -3.91
CA THR A 465 14.11 -27.29 -3.91
C THR A 465 14.44 -27.59 -2.44
N LYS A 466 14.14 -28.82 -2.01
CA LYS A 466 14.76 -29.42 -0.82
C LYS A 466 16.25 -29.48 -1.11
N LYS A 467 17.00 -28.43 -0.76
CA LYS A 467 18.45 -28.51 -0.71
C LYS A 467 18.82 -29.02 0.68
N GLY A 468 19.32 -30.27 0.73
CA GLY A 468 20.24 -30.75 1.74
C GLY A 468 19.63 -31.29 3.03
N ALA A 469 19.01 -32.48 2.97
CA ALA A 469 19.24 -33.44 4.05
C ALA A 469 20.39 -34.34 3.54
N GLY A 470 21.60 -34.05 3.96
CA GLY A 470 22.76 -34.89 3.62
C GLY A 470 24.09 -34.11 3.58
N ALA A 471 24.67 -33.80 4.71
CA ALA A 471 26.10 -33.89 5.03
C ALA A 471 26.29 -33.42 6.48
#